data_0598725d9aaf1b3f71530cbd88a917c5
#
_entry.id   0598725d9aaf1b3f71530cbd88a917c5
#
_cell.length_a   1.000
_cell.length_b   1.000
_cell.length_c   1.000
_cell.angle_alpha   90.00
_cell.angle_beta   90.00
_cell.angle_gamma   90.00
#
_symmetry.space_group_name_H-M   'P 1'
#
loop_
_entity.id
_entity.type
_entity.pdbx_description
1 polymer ?
#
loop_
_entity_poly.entity_id
_entity_poly.type
_entity_poly.pdbx_seq_one_letter_code
_entity_poly.pdbx_strand_id
1 'polypeptide(L)'
;MASGWIGVLSAELHFPEAHSLKEKRMYVRSAKEQLRNRFGAAVAEVDHHEVWQRARLTVAVVTREAGEADRLLADAERYLASREWELGQVGRELVTLDDD
;
A
#
# COMPACT_ATOMS: atom_id res chain seq x y z
N MET A 1 16.11 11.12 -21.90
CA MET A 1 16.12 11.61 -20.53
C MET A 1 15.29 10.68 -19.66
N ALA A 2 15.86 10.26 -18.56
CA ALA A 2 15.15 9.34 -17.66
C ALA A 2 14.12 10.10 -16.81
N SER A 3 12.92 9.56 -16.71
CA SER A 3 11.82 10.15 -15.92
C SER A 3 11.58 9.41 -14.61
N GLY A 4 12.37 8.37 -14.33
CA GLY A 4 12.17 7.56 -13.15
C GLY A 4 10.99 6.61 -13.27
N TRP A 5 10.64 5.98 -12.15
CA TRP A 5 9.61 4.97 -12.10
C TRP A 5 8.65 5.21 -10.94
N ILE A 6 7.39 4.87 -11.17
CA ILE A 6 6.38 4.86 -10.12
C ILE A 6 5.97 3.41 -9.93
N GLY A 7 6.14 2.90 -8.70
CA GLY A 7 5.61 1.59 -8.34
C GLY A 7 4.28 1.77 -7.64
N VAL A 8 3.27 1.01 -8.05
CA VAL A 8 1.93 1.07 -7.47
C VAL A 8 1.57 -0.30 -6.92
N LEU A 9 1.10 -0.33 -5.67
CA LEU A 9 0.62 -1.54 -5.01
C LEU A 9 -0.83 -1.31 -4.61
N SER A 10 -1.71 -2.21 -5.01
CA SER A 10 -3.09 -2.24 -4.56
C SER A 10 -3.25 -3.40 -3.59
N ALA A 11 -3.74 -3.16 -2.40
CA ALA A 11 -3.83 -4.18 -1.37
C ALA A 11 -5.19 -4.15 -0.68
N GLU A 12 -5.82 -5.32 -0.62
CA GLU A 12 -7.03 -5.52 0.17
C GLU A 12 -6.63 -5.96 1.57
N LEU A 13 -7.12 -5.28 2.59
CA LEU A 13 -6.85 -5.64 3.98
C LEU A 13 -8.14 -6.06 4.66
N HIS A 14 -8.06 -7.11 5.48
CA HIS A 14 -9.15 -7.58 6.31
C HIS A 14 -8.79 -7.40 7.77
N PHE A 15 -9.73 -6.88 8.54
CA PHE A 15 -9.53 -6.60 9.97
C PHE A 15 -10.56 -7.40 10.77
N PRO A 16 -10.35 -8.72 10.97
CA PRO A 16 -11.35 -9.55 11.64
C PRO A 16 -11.61 -9.12 13.08
N GLU A 17 -10.67 -8.45 13.71
CA GLU A 17 -10.79 -7.98 15.10
C GLU A 17 -11.46 -6.61 15.21
N ALA A 18 -11.76 -5.93 14.10
CA ALA A 18 -12.41 -4.62 14.16
C ALA A 18 -13.90 -4.76 14.42
N HIS A 19 -14.41 -4.03 15.40
CA HIS A 19 -15.80 -4.04 15.78
C HIS A 19 -16.50 -2.71 15.55
N SER A 20 -15.81 -1.75 14.93
CA SER A 20 -16.37 -0.43 14.64
C SER A 20 -15.54 0.25 13.56
N LEU A 21 -16.12 1.28 12.95
CA LEU A 21 -15.36 2.12 12.02
C LEU A 21 -14.20 2.83 12.72
N LYS A 22 -14.37 3.18 14.00
CA LYS A 22 -13.31 3.82 14.76
C LYS A 22 -12.09 2.91 14.89
N GLU A 23 -12.30 1.64 15.22
CA GLU A 23 -11.21 0.67 15.32
C GLU A 23 -10.54 0.45 13.96
N LYS A 24 -11.34 0.30 12.91
CA LYS A 24 -10.81 0.13 11.56
C LYS A 24 -9.95 1.33 11.16
N ARG A 25 -10.42 2.54 11.46
CA ARG A 25 -9.67 3.76 11.14
C ARG A 25 -8.31 3.81 11.85
N MET A 26 -8.22 3.27 13.06
CA MET A 26 -6.95 3.17 13.78
C MET A 26 -5.97 2.26 13.05
N TYR A 27 -6.42 1.09 12.59
CA TYR A 27 -5.59 0.17 11.81
C TYR A 27 -5.14 0.80 10.49
N VAL A 28 -6.07 1.41 9.77
CA VAL A 28 -5.76 2.06 8.48
C VAL A 28 -4.76 3.19 8.67
N ARG A 29 -4.94 4.01 9.69
CA ARG A 29 -4.02 5.12 10.00
C ARG A 29 -2.62 4.59 10.28
N SER A 30 -2.53 3.54 11.11
CA SER A 30 -1.26 2.91 11.44
C SER A 30 -0.56 2.38 10.18
N ALA A 31 -1.30 1.68 9.32
CA ALA A 31 -0.74 1.15 8.08
C ALA A 31 -0.21 2.28 7.19
N LYS A 32 -1.00 3.34 7.02
CA LYS A 32 -0.61 4.48 6.19
C LYS A 32 0.65 5.16 6.72
N GLU A 33 0.72 5.41 8.03
CA GLU A 33 1.88 6.04 8.64
C GLU A 33 3.14 5.20 8.46
N GLN A 34 3.05 3.89 8.70
CA GLN A 34 4.20 3.02 8.57
C GLN A 34 4.67 2.91 7.11
N LEU A 35 3.75 2.82 6.18
CA LEU A 35 4.11 2.77 4.76
C LEU A 35 4.80 4.05 4.32
N ARG A 36 4.31 5.20 4.78
CA ARG A 36 4.94 6.49 4.50
C ARG A 36 6.34 6.57 5.11
N ASN A 37 6.46 6.21 6.36
CA ASN A 37 7.71 6.39 7.11
C ASN A 37 8.79 5.40 6.71
N ARG A 38 8.42 4.15 6.44
CA ARG A 38 9.39 3.11 6.12
C ARG A 38 9.81 3.10 4.66
N PHE A 39 8.88 3.40 3.77
CA PHE A 39 9.11 3.22 2.33
C PHE A 39 9.03 4.52 1.53
N GLY A 40 8.79 5.63 2.20
CA GLY A 40 8.63 6.91 1.50
C GLY A 40 7.44 6.91 0.57
N ALA A 41 6.40 6.15 0.89
CA ALA A 41 5.25 5.95 0.01
C ALA A 41 4.19 7.02 0.21
N ALA A 42 3.43 7.28 -0.86
CA ALA A 42 2.14 7.94 -0.77
C ALA A 42 1.09 6.85 -0.66
N VAL A 43 0.11 7.03 0.21
CA VAL A 43 -0.89 6.00 0.51
C VAL A 43 -2.26 6.61 0.64
N ALA A 44 -3.26 5.94 0.08
CA ALA A 44 -4.66 6.33 0.24
C ALA A 44 -5.53 5.11 0.42
N GLU A 45 -6.56 5.24 1.25
CA GLU A 45 -7.65 4.27 1.30
C GLU A 45 -8.60 4.62 0.16
N VAL A 46 -8.80 3.70 -0.77
CA VAL A 46 -9.50 3.98 -2.03
C VAL A 46 -10.86 3.30 -2.14
N ASP A 47 -11.16 2.35 -1.25
CA ASP A 47 -12.46 1.66 -1.26
C ASP A 47 -12.78 1.11 0.12
N HIS A 48 -14.05 0.77 0.34
CA HIS A 48 -14.59 0.18 1.57
C HIS A 48 -14.56 1.12 2.78
N HIS A 49 -14.67 2.43 2.57
CA HIS A 49 -14.57 3.42 3.65
C HIS A 49 -15.56 3.18 4.79
N GLU A 50 -16.75 2.71 4.49
CA GLU A 50 -17.82 2.51 5.47
C GLU A 50 -17.91 1.06 5.99
N VAL A 51 -16.99 0.19 5.58
CA VAL A 51 -16.96 -1.21 6.01
C VAL A 51 -15.94 -1.37 7.14
N TRP A 52 -16.33 -2.00 8.25
CA TRP A 52 -15.47 -2.10 9.44
C TRP A 52 -14.28 -3.03 9.22
N GLN A 53 -14.47 -4.09 8.48
CA GLN A 53 -13.53 -5.21 8.45
C GLN A 53 -12.76 -5.31 7.15
N ARG A 54 -12.86 -4.29 6.29
CA ARG A 54 -12.16 -4.27 5.00
C ARG A 54 -11.69 -2.87 4.67
N ALA A 55 -10.53 -2.81 4.03
CA ALA A 55 -10.03 -1.57 3.42
C ALA A 55 -9.26 -1.94 2.17
N ARG A 56 -9.33 -1.08 1.16
CA ARG A 56 -8.42 -1.20 0.02
C ARG A 56 -7.51 0.00 0.03
N LEU A 57 -6.21 -0.27 0.03
CA LEU A 57 -5.18 0.77 0.00
C LEU A 57 -4.50 0.77 -1.35
N THR A 58 -4.20 1.96 -1.85
CA THR A 58 -3.27 2.13 -2.95
C THR A 58 -2.02 2.80 -2.41
N VAL A 59 -0.87 2.19 -2.71
CA VAL A 59 0.45 2.62 -2.25
C VAL A 59 1.29 2.96 -3.47
N ALA A 60 1.94 4.11 -3.47
CA ALA A 60 2.78 4.51 -4.60
C ALA A 60 4.15 4.95 -4.10
N VAL A 61 5.19 4.49 -4.79
CA VAL A 61 6.58 4.89 -4.53
C VAL A 61 7.16 5.43 -5.83
N VAL A 62 8.05 6.41 -5.71
CA VAL A 62 8.75 6.98 -6.86
C VAL A 62 10.24 6.67 -6.69
N THR A 63 10.85 6.08 -7.70
CA THR A 63 12.25 5.70 -7.67
C THR A 63 12.94 6.07 -8.97
N ARG A 64 14.25 6.05 -8.93
CA ARG A 64 15.08 6.26 -10.12
C ARG A 64 15.08 5.03 -11.02
N GLU A 65 15.05 3.83 -10.43
CA GLU A 65 15.21 2.57 -11.15
C GLU A 65 13.97 1.67 -10.94
N ALA A 66 13.60 0.92 -11.96
CA ALA A 66 12.47 -0.02 -11.88
C ALA A 66 12.68 -1.08 -10.80
N GLY A 67 13.90 -1.62 -10.69
CA GLY A 67 14.21 -2.65 -9.71
C GLY A 67 14.08 -2.16 -8.27
N GLU A 68 14.40 -0.89 -8.02
CA GLU A 68 14.23 -0.28 -6.72
C GLU A 68 12.74 -0.16 -6.36
N ALA A 69 11.93 0.27 -7.32
CA ALA A 69 10.48 0.36 -7.11
C ALA A 69 9.91 -1.03 -6.79
N ASP A 70 10.32 -2.05 -7.53
CA ASP A 70 9.85 -3.40 -7.31
C ASP A 70 10.23 -3.92 -5.93
N ARG A 71 11.46 -3.65 -5.47
CA ARG A 71 11.91 -4.05 -4.13
C ARG A 71 11.11 -3.34 -3.03
N LEU A 72 10.85 -2.05 -3.18
CA LEU A 72 10.07 -1.30 -2.20
C LEU A 72 8.63 -1.83 -2.12
N LEU A 73 8.02 -2.16 -3.26
CA LEU A 73 6.67 -2.74 -3.26
C LEU A 73 6.65 -4.11 -2.62
N ALA A 74 7.67 -4.94 -2.87
CA ALA A 74 7.77 -6.25 -2.23
C ALA A 74 7.92 -6.11 -0.71
N ASP A 75 8.72 -5.15 -0.25
CA ASP A 75 8.90 -4.90 1.17
C ASP A 75 7.62 -4.37 1.82
N ALA A 76 6.92 -3.47 1.12
CA ALA A 76 5.64 -2.94 1.60
C ALA A 76 4.59 -4.07 1.73
N GLU A 77 4.55 -4.96 0.75
CA GLU A 77 3.65 -6.11 0.79
C GLU A 77 3.98 -7.03 1.97
N ARG A 78 5.27 -7.32 2.20
CA ARG A 78 5.70 -8.14 3.34
C ARG A 78 5.32 -7.47 4.66
N TYR A 79 5.50 -6.16 4.77
CA TYR A 79 5.08 -5.43 5.95
C TYR A 79 3.58 -5.61 6.20
N LEU A 80 2.75 -5.42 5.17
CA LEU A 80 1.30 -5.56 5.30
C LEU A 80 0.89 -6.99 5.68
N ALA A 81 1.61 -8.00 5.19
CA ALA A 81 1.32 -9.40 5.49
C ALA A 81 1.74 -9.81 6.90
N SER A 82 2.60 -9.02 7.57
CA SER A 82 3.17 -9.38 8.87
C SER A 82 2.48 -8.71 10.06
N ARG A 83 1.39 -7.98 9.83
CA ARG A 83 0.69 -7.25 10.89
C ARG A 83 -0.52 -8.06 11.39
N GLU A 84 -1.26 -7.48 12.35
CA GLU A 84 -2.41 -8.14 12.97
C GLU A 84 -3.63 -8.25 12.06
N TRP A 85 -3.63 -7.57 10.93
CA TRP A 85 -4.69 -7.73 9.92
C TRP A 85 -4.28 -8.78 8.89
N GLU A 86 -5.23 -9.17 8.05
CA GLU A 86 -5.00 -10.15 7.00
C GLU A 86 -4.85 -9.46 5.65
N LEU A 87 -3.81 -9.80 4.92
CA LEU A 87 -3.60 -9.32 3.57
C LEU A 87 -4.38 -10.21 2.60
N GLY A 88 -5.27 -9.59 1.84
CA GLY A 88 -6.06 -10.28 0.82
C GLY A 88 -5.45 -10.11 -0.57
N GLN A 89 -6.28 -9.77 -1.54
CA GLN A 89 -5.86 -9.64 -2.93
C GLN A 89 -4.89 -8.47 -3.11
N VAL A 90 -3.82 -8.70 -3.87
CA VAL A 90 -2.77 -7.71 -4.12
C VAL A 90 -2.52 -7.61 -5.63
N GLY A 91 -2.32 -6.39 -6.11
CA GLY A 91 -1.88 -6.12 -7.48
C GLY A 91 -0.73 -5.14 -7.48
N ARG A 92 0.19 -5.27 -8.43
CA ARG A 92 1.33 -4.37 -8.58
C ARG A 92 1.46 -3.90 -10.02
N GLU A 93 1.96 -2.69 -10.18
CA GLU A 93 2.25 -2.12 -11.50
C GLU A 93 3.46 -1.20 -11.40
N LEU A 94 4.28 -1.19 -12.43
CA LEU A 94 5.38 -0.25 -12.59
C LEU A 94 5.08 0.65 -13.77
N VAL A 95 5.22 1.96 -13.56
CA VAL A 95 4.87 2.96 -14.57
C VAL A 95 6.06 3.89 -14.79
N THR A 96 6.33 4.21 -16.04
CA THR A 96 7.33 5.22 -16.39
C THR A 96 6.80 6.09 -17.52
N LEU A 97 7.30 7.31 -17.60
CA LEU A 97 7.00 8.22 -18.71
C LEU A 97 8.03 8.10 -19.84
N ASP A 98 9.09 7.31 -19.63
CA ASP A 98 10.13 7.16 -20.64
C ASP A 98 9.62 6.38 -21.84
N ASP A 99 9.91 6.91 -23.02
CA ASP A 99 9.65 6.21 -24.30
C ASP A 99 10.93 5.54 -24.76
N ASP A 100 10.80 4.40 -25.35
CA ASP A 100 11.94 3.65 -25.90
C ASP A 100 12.27 4.07 -27.33
#